data_5768a61168b8a4749c81e10f24f35927
#
_entry.id   5768a61168b8a4749c81e10f24f35927
#
_cell.length_a   1.000
_cell.length_b   1.000
_cell.length_c   1.000
_cell.angle_alpha   90.00
_cell.angle_beta   90.00
_cell.angle_gamma   90.00
#
_symmetry.space_group_name_H-M   'P 1'
#
loop_
_entity.id
_entity.type
_entity.pdbx_description
1 polymer ?
#
loop_
_entity_poly.entity_id
_entity_poly.type
_entity_poly.pdbx_seq_one_letter_code
_entity_poly.pdbx_strand_id
1 'polypeptide(L)'
;DRICPGITSSNSPHVVKTATQGEVNVTGVIPLTTTPTKSHFANLKGTKTRGKLCPKCLNCTDLDVALGRPKCTGNIPSAKVSILHEVRPVTSGCFPIMHDRTKIRQLPNLLRGYEHIRLSTHNVINAEKAPGGPYKIGTSGSCPNVTNGNGFFATMAWAVPKNDNNKTATNSLTIEVPYICTEGEDQITVWGFHSDNETQMAKLYGDSKPQKFTSSANGVTTHYVSQIGGFPNQTEDGGLPQSGRIVVDYMVQKSGKTGTITYQRGILLPQKVWCASGRSKVIKGFLPLIGEADCLHEKYGGLNKSKPYYTGEHAKAIGNCPIWVKT
;
A
#
# COMPACT_ATOMS: atom_id res chain seq x y z
N ASP A 1 3.40 -19.82 38.53
CA ASP A 1 4.68 -19.61 37.86
C ASP A 1 5.46 -18.56 38.58
N ARG A 2 6.55 -18.97 39.18
CA ARG A 2 7.38 -18.08 39.97
C ARG A 2 8.45 -17.46 39.07
N ILE A 3 8.34 -16.18 38.85
CA ILE A 3 9.45 -15.39 38.33
C ILE A 3 10.31 -15.02 39.52
N CYS A 4 11.56 -15.45 39.52
CA CYS A 4 12.47 -15.13 40.60
C CYS A 4 12.83 -13.63 40.60
N PRO A 5 13.05 -13.01 41.79
CA PRO A 5 13.37 -11.59 41.86
C PRO A 5 14.59 -11.20 41.02
N GLY A 6 14.45 -10.13 40.21
CA GLY A 6 15.51 -9.63 39.34
C GLY A 6 15.36 -9.96 37.87
N ILE A 7 14.33 -10.67 37.48
CA ILE A 7 14.03 -10.92 36.07
C ILE A 7 12.88 -10.05 35.61
N THR A 8 13.09 -9.30 34.54
CA THR A 8 12.03 -8.68 33.77
C THR A 8 11.64 -9.62 32.63
N SER A 9 10.39 -9.95 32.51
CA SER A 9 9.91 -10.86 31.47
C SER A 9 8.73 -10.28 30.69
N SER A 10 8.62 -10.69 29.46
CA SER A 10 7.44 -10.48 28.61
C SER A 10 6.96 -11.81 28.08
N ASN A 11 5.68 -11.93 27.83
CA ASN A 11 5.05 -13.17 27.45
C ASN A 11 4.35 -13.04 26.10
N SER A 12 4.41 -14.09 25.31
CA SER A 12 3.69 -14.21 24.05
C SER A 12 3.08 -15.60 23.93
N PRO A 13 1.81 -15.77 23.53
CA PRO A 13 1.61 -16.77 22.51
C PRO A 13 1.56 -16.21 21.10
N HIS A 14 1.14 -14.97 20.88
CA HIS A 14 0.94 -14.46 19.52
C HIS A 14 1.65 -13.17 19.20
N VAL A 15 1.67 -12.22 20.10
CA VAL A 15 2.34 -10.93 19.95
C VAL A 15 2.99 -10.57 21.27
N VAL A 16 4.28 -10.31 21.22
CA VAL A 16 5.01 -9.73 22.35
C VAL A 16 5.15 -8.23 22.08
N LYS A 17 4.59 -7.43 22.95
CA LYS A 17 4.81 -5.99 22.97
C LYS A 17 5.94 -5.67 23.97
N THR A 18 6.46 -4.48 23.87
CA THR A 18 7.50 -3.99 24.77
C THR A 18 7.06 -3.88 26.24
N ALA A 19 5.82 -4.09 26.54
CA ALA A 19 5.35 -4.02 27.92
C ALA A 19 5.92 -5.17 28.73
N THR A 20 6.62 -4.82 29.78
CA THR A 20 7.05 -5.73 30.80
C THR A 20 5.94 -5.86 31.81
N GLN A 21 5.51 -7.09 32.06
CA GLN A 21 4.61 -7.35 33.18
C GLN A 21 5.44 -7.83 34.34
N GLY A 22 5.50 -7.02 35.39
CA GLY A 22 6.18 -7.37 36.63
C GLY A 22 7.69 -7.45 36.49
N GLU A 23 8.35 -6.39 36.81
CA GLU A 23 9.78 -6.41 36.95
C GLU A 23 10.15 -7.09 38.27
N VAL A 24 10.88 -8.18 38.17
CA VAL A 24 11.28 -8.97 39.33
C VAL A 24 12.77 -9.19 39.24
N ASN A 25 13.55 -8.78 40.23
CA ASN A 25 15.00 -8.91 40.26
C ASN A 25 15.43 -10.32 40.68
N VAL A 26 16.16 -11.02 39.82
CA VAL A 26 16.73 -12.32 40.12
C VAL A 26 18.25 -12.24 40.15
N THR A 27 18.82 -12.64 41.26
CA THR A 27 20.24 -12.85 41.37
C THR A 27 20.53 -14.34 41.62
N GLY A 28 21.52 -14.88 40.94
CA GLY A 28 21.97 -16.25 41.17
C GLY A 28 21.21 -17.35 40.44
N VAL A 29 20.29 -17.02 39.55
CA VAL A 29 19.62 -18.01 38.71
C VAL A 29 20.37 -18.15 37.40
N ILE A 30 20.77 -19.38 37.06
CA ILE A 30 21.35 -19.66 35.75
C ILE A 30 20.19 -19.70 34.75
N PRO A 31 20.14 -18.77 33.79
CA PRO A 31 19.04 -18.75 32.85
C PRO A 31 19.13 -19.94 31.89
N LEU A 32 18.02 -20.62 31.70
CA LEU A 32 17.81 -21.56 30.61
C LEU A 32 17.61 -20.80 29.29
N THR A 33 18.37 -19.74 29.10
CA THR A 33 18.19 -18.81 28.01
C THR A 33 19.50 -18.57 27.28
N THR A 34 19.37 -18.26 26.01
CA THR A 34 20.50 -17.77 25.20
C THR A 34 20.07 -16.53 24.45
N THR A 35 21.04 -15.69 24.12
CA THR A 35 20.82 -14.62 23.16
C THR A 35 20.71 -15.24 21.78
N PRO A 36 19.59 -15.06 21.07
CA PRO A 36 19.45 -15.61 19.72
C PRO A 36 20.45 -14.98 18.76
N THR A 37 20.82 -15.74 17.75
CA THR A 37 21.59 -15.22 16.62
C THR A 37 20.60 -14.68 15.58
N LYS A 38 20.93 -13.57 14.94
CA LYS A 38 20.18 -13.06 13.80
C LYS A 38 20.05 -14.14 12.73
N SER A 39 18.84 -14.36 12.25
CA SER A 39 18.54 -15.32 11.19
C SER A 39 17.59 -14.72 10.16
N HIS A 40 17.25 -15.50 9.16
CA HIS A 40 16.27 -15.11 8.14
C HIS A 40 14.88 -15.00 8.75
N PHE A 41 14.04 -14.14 8.16
CA PHE A 41 12.61 -14.24 8.38
C PHE A 41 12.12 -15.52 7.69
N ALA A 42 11.04 -16.07 8.19
CA ALA A 42 10.50 -17.34 7.77
C ALA A 42 8.97 -17.32 7.76
N ASN A 43 8.37 -18.35 7.19
CA ASN A 43 6.94 -18.56 7.35
C ASN A 43 6.66 -19.01 8.78
N LEU A 44 5.65 -18.44 9.39
CA LEU A 44 5.25 -18.82 10.73
C LEU A 44 4.50 -20.15 10.69
N LYS A 45 4.92 -21.13 11.49
CA LYS A 45 4.27 -22.44 11.55
C LYS A 45 2.79 -22.31 11.90
N GLY A 46 1.94 -23.03 11.18
CA GLY A 46 0.51 -23.04 11.41
C GLY A 46 -0.24 -21.78 11.00
N THR A 47 0.41 -20.83 10.37
CA THR A 47 -0.18 -19.55 9.99
C THR A 47 0.35 -19.11 8.63
N LYS A 48 -0.55 -18.65 7.77
CA LYS A 48 -0.12 -18.09 6.48
C LYS A 48 0.59 -16.76 6.70
N THR A 49 1.79 -16.66 6.18
CA THR A 49 2.66 -15.49 6.28
C THR A 49 2.82 -14.84 4.90
N ARG A 50 2.63 -13.52 4.86
CA ARG A 50 2.75 -12.75 3.62
C ARG A 50 4.05 -11.94 3.63
N GLY A 51 4.81 -12.09 2.56
CA GLY A 51 5.93 -11.20 2.26
C GLY A 51 5.54 -10.17 1.20
N LYS A 52 5.97 -10.39 -0.06
CA LYS A 52 5.49 -9.59 -1.20
C LYS A 52 3.97 -9.72 -1.34
N LEU A 53 3.30 -8.62 -1.70
CA LEU A 53 1.86 -8.65 -1.96
C LEU A 53 1.51 -9.62 -3.08
N CYS A 54 2.27 -9.60 -4.17
CA CYS A 54 2.09 -10.52 -5.29
C CYS A 54 3.39 -11.31 -5.54
N PRO A 55 3.55 -12.50 -4.94
CA PRO A 55 4.79 -13.27 -5.09
C PRO A 55 5.12 -13.65 -6.54
N LYS A 56 4.09 -13.82 -7.38
CA LYS A 56 4.25 -14.17 -8.80
C LYS A 56 4.48 -13.00 -9.73
N CYS A 57 4.32 -11.76 -9.24
CA CYS A 57 4.52 -10.56 -10.03
C CYS A 57 6.01 -10.22 -10.09
N LEU A 58 6.68 -10.65 -11.15
CA LEU A 58 8.10 -10.41 -11.33
C LEU A 58 8.38 -8.94 -11.68
N ASN A 59 9.46 -8.40 -11.14
CA ASN A 59 9.88 -7.03 -11.38
C ASN A 59 8.86 -5.96 -10.96
N CYS A 60 7.99 -6.30 -10.02
CA CYS A 60 6.99 -5.41 -9.47
C CYS A 60 7.29 -5.09 -8.01
N THR A 61 7.22 -3.82 -7.64
CA THR A 61 7.21 -3.44 -6.23
C THR A 61 5.79 -3.58 -5.68
N ASP A 62 5.66 -3.56 -4.36
CA ASP A 62 4.33 -3.64 -3.76
C ASP A 62 3.47 -2.41 -4.10
N LEU A 63 4.08 -1.26 -4.30
CA LEU A 63 3.34 -0.08 -4.77
C LEU A 63 2.87 -0.25 -6.22
N ASP A 64 3.68 -0.86 -7.09
CA ASP A 64 3.25 -1.22 -8.45
C ASP A 64 2.00 -2.10 -8.42
N VAL A 65 1.99 -3.09 -7.53
CA VAL A 65 0.84 -4.00 -7.36
C VAL A 65 -0.37 -3.24 -6.82
N ALA A 66 -0.18 -2.41 -5.81
CA ALA A 66 -1.27 -1.65 -5.18
C ALA A 66 -1.92 -0.67 -6.15
N LEU A 67 -1.16 -0.10 -7.08
CA LEU A 67 -1.68 0.81 -8.10
C LEU A 67 -2.23 0.09 -9.34
N GLY A 68 -2.02 -1.21 -9.45
CA GLY A 68 -2.47 -1.97 -10.61
C GLY A 68 -1.65 -1.70 -11.87
N ARG A 69 -0.36 -1.51 -11.74
CA ARG A 69 0.55 -1.39 -12.90
C ARG A 69 0.35 -2.59 -13.83
N PRO A 70 0.31 -2.40 -15.16
CA PRO A 70 0.22 -3.53 -16.09
C PRO A 70 1.31 -4.57 -15.85
N LYS A 71 0.96 -5.85 -15.94
CA LYS A 71 1.82 -7.01 -15.62
C LYS A 71 2.13 -7.17 -14.13
N CYS A 72 1.58 -6.34 -13.27
CA CYS A 72 1.74 -6.40 -11.81
C CYS A 72 0.41 -6.70 -11.10
N THR A 73 -0.46 -7.44 -11.76
CA THR A 73 -1.72 -7.89 -11.20
C THR A 73 -1.72 -9.40 -11.01
N GLY A 74 -2.39 -9.87 -9.99
CA GLY A 74 -2.48 -11.29 -9.69
C GLY A 74 -3.25 -11.55 -8.42
N ASN A 75 -3.44 -12.81 -8.09
CA ASN A 75 -4.04 -13.19 -6.82
C ASN A 75 -3.13 -12.83 -5.65
N ILE A 76 -3.71 -12.17 -4.66
CA ILE A 76 -3.02 -11.87 -3.42
C ILE A 76 -3.41 -12.95 -2.40
N PRO A 77 -2.46 -13.78 -1.96
CA PRO A 77 -2.77 -14.79 -0.94
C PRO A 77 -3.24 -14.15 0.37
N SER A 78 -4.22 -14.75 1.00
CA SER A 78 -4.64 -14.33 2.34
C SER A 78 -3.53 -14.63 3.35
N ALA A 79 -3.42 -13.82 4.38
CA ALA A 79 -2.41 -14.05 5.41
C ALA A 79 -2.85 -13.48 6.77
N LYS A 80 -2.56 -14.23 7.81
CA LYS A 80 -2.76 -13.79 9.20
C LYS A 80 -1.57 -13.01 9.75
N VAL A 81 -0.42 -13.13 9.09
CA VAL A 81 0.82 -12.42 9.44
C VAL A 81 1.43 -11.86 8.16
N SER A 82 1.86 -10.62 8.22
CA SER A 82 2.49 -9.92 7.09
C SER A 82 3.82 -9.33 7.51
N ILE A 83 4.82 -9.46 6.66
CA ILE A 83 6.14 -8.89 6.87
C ILE A 83 6.20 -7.52 6.19
N LEU A 84 6.40 -6.48 6.97
CA LEU A 84 6.61 -5.14 6.45
C LEU A 84 8.10 -5.00 6.10
N HIS A 85 8.42 -5.16 4.84
CA HIS A 85 9.81 -5.17 4.37
C HIS A 85 10.25 -3.86 3.72
N GLU A 86 9.32 -2.97 3.41
CA GLU A 86 9.60 -1.63 2.90
C GLU A 86 8.77 -0.61 3.65
N VAL A 87 9.44 0.37 4.28
CA VAL A 87 8.75 1.43 5.02
C VAL A 87 8.21 2.49 4.06
N ARG A 88 8.95 2.79 2.99
CA ARG A 88 8.61 3.80 1.98
C ARG A 88 8.69 3.18 0.58
N PRO A 89 7.72 2.34 0.21
CA PRO A 89 7.73 1.73 -1.11
C PRO A 89 7.59 2.76 -2.22
N VAL A 90 8.17 2.42 -3.38
CA VAL A 90 8.14 3.23 -4.58
C VAL A 90 7.68 2.36 -5.75
N THR A 91 7.30 2.98 -6.85
CA THR A 91 7.05 2.26 -8.10
C THR A 91 8.37 2.03 -8.84
N SER A 92 8.46 0.92 -9.57
CA SER A 92 9.61 0.59 -10.40
C SER A 92 9.37 0.82 -11.90
N GLY A 93 8.20 1.31 -12.27
CA GLY A 93 7.87 1.57 -13.66
C GLY A 93 6.50 2.22 -13.84
N CYS A 94 6.10 2.38 -15.10
CA CYS A 94 4.89 3.04 -15.53
C CYS A 94 5.04 4.58 -15.53
N PHE A 95 3.96 5.33 -15.44
CA PHE A 95 3.99 6.78 -15.57
C PHE A 95 4.64 7.41 -14.33
N PRO A 96 5.47 8.47 -14.48
CA PRO A 96 6.18 9.06 -13.35
C PRO A 96 5.23 9.67 -12.32
N ILE A 97 5.45 9.30 -11.08
CA ILE A 97 4.62 9.72 -9.94
C ILE A 97 5.43 10.66 -9.05
N MET A 98 4.79 11.74 -8.61
CA MET A 98 5.32 12.57 -7.53
C MET A 98 4.88 11.95 -6.18
N HIS A 99 5.62 10.95 -5.74
CA HIS A 99 5.26 10.13 -4.57
C HIS A 99 5.10 10.92 -3.27
N ASP A 100 5.88 11.98 -3.09
CA ASP A 100 5.92 12.72 -1.83
C ASP A 100 4.79 13.77 -1.70
N ARG A 101 3.99 13.94 -2.75
CA ARG A 101 2.85 14.87 -2.74
C ARG A 101 1.66 14.32 -1.94
N THR A 102 1.62 13.03 -1.68
CA THR A 102 0.51 12.37 -0.98
C THR A 102 1.01 11.26 -0.06
N LYS A 103 0.07 10.59 0.59
CA LYS A 103 0.33 9.39 1.41
C LYS A 103 0.35 8.08 0.60
N ILE A 104 0.47 8.12 -0.71
CA ILE A 104 0.34 6.92 -1.56
C ILE A 104 1.35 5.82 -1.21
N ARG A 105 2.53 6.19 -0.73
CA ARG A 105 3.54 5.21 -0.29
C ARG A 105 3.07 4.34 0.87
N GLN A 106 2.07 4.81 1.63
CA GLN A 106 1.50 4.04 2.74
C GLN A 106 0.50 2.96 2.28
N LEU A 107 0.04 3.02 1.04
CA LEU A 107 -0.99 2.11 0.55
C LEU A 107 -0.60 0.63 0.65
N PRO A 108 0.59 0.18 0.20
CA PRO A 108 0.97 -1.22 0.33
C PRO A 108 0.98 -1.70 1.79
N ASN A 109 1.43 -0.87 2.70
CA ASN A 109 1.51 -1.22 4.12
C ASN A 109 0.13 -1.18 4.80
N LEU A 110 -0.78 -0.34 4.32
CA LEU A 110 -2.18 -0.41 4.72
C LEU A 110 -2.79 -1.76 4.31
N LEU A 111 -2.57 -2.19 3.07
CA LEU A 111 -3.07 -3.46 2.58
C LEU A 111 -2.53 -4.65 3.37
N ARG A 112 -1.29 -4.58 3.84
CA ARG A 112 -0.69 -5.64 4.69
C ARG A 112 -1.45 -5.89 5.98
N GLY A 113 -2.15 -4.89 6.49
CA GLY A 113 -2.94 -5.01 7.71
C GLY A 113 -4.22 -5.82 7.56
N TYR A 114 -4.59 -6.19 6.35
CA TYR A 114 -5.79 -7.00 6.07
C TYR A 114 -5.42 -8.45 5.76
N GLU A 115 -6.23 -9.37 6.27
CA GLU A 115 -6.07 -10.79 5.96
C GLU A 115 -6.38 -11.11 4.51
N HIS A 116 -7.51 -10.60 4.03
CA HIS A 116 -8.01 -10.81 2.68
C HIS A 116 -8.01 -9.51 1.90
N ILE A 117 -7.36 -9.50 0.76
CA ILE A 117 -7.34 -8.36 -0.15
C ILE A 117 -7.50 -8.86 -1.58
N ARG A 118 -8.34 -8.17 -2.34
CA ARG A 118 -8.56 -8.47 -3.76
C ARG A 118 -8.80 -7.20 -4.54
N LEU A 119 -8.26 -7.15 -5.72
CA LEU A 119 -8.59 -6.09 -6.67
C LEU A 119 -9.91 -6.45 -7.34
N SER A 120 -10.88 -5.51 -7.35
CA SER A 120 -12.18 -5.73 -7.96
C SER A 120 -12.06 -5.99 -9.46
N THR A 121 -13.03 -6.71 -10.01
CA THR A 121 -13.11 -6.94 -11.46
C THR A 121 -13.96 -5.88 -12.17
N HIS A 122 -14.62 -5.00 -11.43
CA HIS A 122 -15.53 -3.99 -11.95
C HIS A 122 -14.95 -2.59 -11.84
N ASN A 123 -15.25 -1.76 -12.84
CA ASN A 123 -15.00 -0.34 -12.76
C ASN A 123 -16.11 0.32 -11.95
N VAL A 124 -15.74 1.11 -10.92
CA VAL A 124 -16.70 1.83 -10.07
C VAL A 124 -17.30 3.06 -10.76
N ILE A 125 -16.59 3.60 -11.74
CA ILE A 125 -16.99 4.80 -12.50
C ILE A 125 -16.91 4.47 -13.98
N ASN A 126 -17.93 4.87 -14.74
CA ASN A 126 -17.81 4.90 -16.19
C ASN A 126 -17.05 6.17 -16.58
N ALA A 127 -15.74 6.04 -16.74
CA ALA A 127 -14.87 7.18 -16.95
C ALA A 127 -15.13 7.93 -18.26
N GLU A 128 -15.55 7.23 -19.31
CA GLU A 128 -15.82 7.87 -20.60
C GLU A 128 -17.03 8.83 -20.54
N LYS A 129 -17.96 8.55 -19.64
CA LYS A 129 -19.20 9.32 -19.46
C LYS A 129 -19.22 10.17 -18.19
N ALA A 130 -18.09 10.32 -17.52
CA ALA A 130 -18.04 11.13 -16.31
C ALA A 130 -18.33 12.62 -16.61
N PRO A 131 -18.81 13.38 -15.64
CA PRO A 131 -19.06 14.80 -15.82
C PRO A 131 -17.83 15.56 -16.33
N GLY A 132 -18.05 16.45 -17.28
CA GLY A 132 -16.99 17.22 -17.96
C GLY A 132 -16.52 16.61 -19.26
N GLY A 133 -17.05 15.43 -19.62
CA GLY A 133 -16.73 14.72 -20.85
C GLY A 133 -17.57 15.15 -22.05
N PRO A 134 -17.58 14.31 -23.11
CA PRO A 134 -17.07 12.92 -23.15
C PRO A 134 -15.54 12.83 -23.07
N TYR A 135 -15.06 11.73 -22.49
CA TYR A 135 -13.64 11.46 -22.35
C TYR A 135 -13.22 10.24 -23.18
N LYS A 136 -11.98 10.27 -23.63
CA LYS A 136 -11.24 9.07 -24.01
C LYS A 136 -10.28 8.69 -22.89
N ILE A 137 -9.97 7.42 -22.78
CA ILE A 137 -9.07 6.92 -21.75
C ILE A 137 -7.63 7.02 -22.25
N GLY A 138 -6.81 7.79 -21.53
CA GLY A 138 -5.41 7.97 -21.86
C GLY A 138 -4.58 6.74 -21.51
N THR A 139 -3.55 6.52 -22.31
CA THR A 139 -2.55 5.47 -22.12
C THR A 139 -1.16 6.04 -22.36
N SER A 140 -0.14 5.29 -21.91
CA SER A 140 1.25 5.72 -22.07
C SER A 140 2.14 4.56 -22.49
N GLY A 141 3.13 4.87 -23.31
CA GLY A 141 4.20 3.94 -23.64
C GLY A 141 5.12 3.62 -22.47
N SER A 142 5.08 4.44 -21.42
CA SER A 142 5.78 4.15 -20.17
C SER A 142 5.14 3.04 -19.36
N CYS A 143 3.90 2.67 -19.69
CA CYS A 143 3.12 1.62 -19.04
C CYS A 143 2.77 0.50 -20.02
N PRO A 144 3.75 -0.27 -20.51
CA PRO A 144 3.46 -1.30 -21.49
C PRO A 144 2.56 -2.38 -20.89
N ASN A 145 1.51 -2.73 -21.64
CA ASN A 145 0.59 -3.80 -21.27
C ASN A 145 1.17 -5.18 -21.65
N VAL A 146 0.39 -6.24 -21.43
CA VAL A 146 0.84 -7.62 -21.68
C VAL A 146 1.21 -7.90 -23.13
N THR A 147 0.73 -7.11 -24.09
CA THR A 147 1.08 -7.20 -25.51
C THR A 147 2.13 -6.15 -25.93
N ASN A 148 2.75 -5.49 -24.95
CA ASN A 148 3.72 -4.41 -25.14
C ASN A 148 3.15 -3.15 -25.83
N GLY A 149 1.82 -3.04 -25.89
CA GLY A 149 1.15 -1.80 -26.28
C GLY A 149 1.08 -0.81 -25.13
N ASN A 150 0.57 0.38 -25.39
CA ASN A 150 0.38 1.39 -24.37
C ASN A 150 -0.68 0.98 -23.37
N GLY A 151 -0.43 1.22 -22.10
CA GLY A 151 -1.34 0.92 -21.02
C GLY A 151 -1.38 2.03 -19.97
N PHE A 152 -2.01 1.73 -18.85
CA PHE A 152 -2.04 2.60 -17.69
C PHE A 152 -2.34 1.76 -16.44
N PHE A 153 -2.31 2.37 -15.28
CA PHE A 153 -2.66 1.70 -14.02
C PHE A 153 -4.11 1.21 -14.04
N ALA A 154 -4.34 -0.05 -13.67
CA ALA A 154 -5.67 -0.65 -13.68
C ALA A 154 -6.64 -0.01 -12.66
N THR A 155 -6.11 0.60 -11.62
CA THR A 155 -6.92 1.25 -10.58
C THR A 155 -7.48 2.59 -10.99
N MET A 156 -7.00 3.17 -12.09
CA MET A 156 -7.38 4.52 -12.51
C MET A 156 -7.63 4.59 -14.02
N ALA A 157 -8.41 5.58 -14.41
CA ALA A 157 -8.60 5.93 -15.81
C ALA A 157 -8.19 7.38 -16.03
N TRP A 158 -7.28 7.59 -16.95
CA TRP A 158 -6.82 8.91 -17.34
C TRP A 158 -7.86 9.54 -18.30
N ALA A 159 -8.68 10.44 -17.77
CA ALA A 159 -9.77 11.05 -18.50
C ALA A 159 -9.26 12.24 -19.33
N VAL A 160 -9.21 12.06 -20.64
CA VAL A 160 -8.83 13.10 -21.59
C VAL A 160 -10.04 13.50 -22.42
N PRO A 161 -10.40 14.80 -22.52
CA PRO A 161 -11.51 15.23 -23.36
C PRO A 161 -11.40 14.65 -24.77
N LYS A 162 -12.49 14.06 -25.26
CA LYS A 162 -12.49 13.26 -26.48
C LYS A 162 -12.32 14.08 -27.74
N ASN A 163 -12.95 15.25 -27.79
CA ASN A 163 -12.96 16.13 -28.95
C ASN A 163 -12.36 17.47 -28.60
N ASP A 164 -11.79 18.13 -29.60
CA ASP A 164 -11.17 19.45 -29.37
C ASP A 164 -12.14 20.51 -28.84
N ASN A 165 -13.40 20.44 -29.24
CA ASN A 165 -14.44 21.33 -28.74
C ASN A 165 -14.83 21.09 -27.28
N ASN A 166 -14.48 19.94 -26.72
CA ASN A 166 -14.65 19.63 -25.29
C ASN A 166 -13.44 20.00 -24.44
N LYS A 167 -12.33 20.37 -25.08
CA LYS A 167 -11.11 20.80 -24.41
C LYS A 167 -11.26 22.27 -23.99
N THR A 168 -11.85 22.45 -22.82
CA THR A 168 -12.13 23.77 -22.24
C THR A 168 -11.89 23.73 -20.75
N ALA A 169 -11.64 24.88 -20.16
CA ALA A 169 -11.64 25.04 -18.71
C ALA A 169 -13.01 24.60 -18.14
N THR A 170 -12.97 23.99 -16.97
CA THR A 170 -14.19 23.57 -16.28
C THR A 170 -14.26 24.20 -14.89
N ASN A 171 -15.46 24.38 -14.38
CA ASN A 171 -15.69 24.51 -12.96
C ASN A 171 -15.41 23.17 -12.28
N SER A 172 -15.35 23.15 -10.96
CA SER A 172 -15.21 21.92 -10.22
C SER A 172 -16.41 21.00 -10.46
N LEU A 173 -16.11 19.77 -10.86
CA LEU A 173 -17.07 18.71 -11.14
C LEU A 173 -17.04 17.71 -10.00
N THR A 174 -18.17 17.14 -9.64
CA THR A 174 -18.25 16.20 -8.52
C THR A 174 -18.85 14.89 -8.97
N ILE A 175 -18.24 13.79 -8.52
CA ILE A 175 -18.79 12.45 -8.65
C ILE A 175 -18.89 11.78 -7.30
N GLU A 176 -19.85 10.89 -7.18
CA GLU A 176 -19.91 9.94 -6.08
C GLU A 176 -19.18 8.67 -6.49
N VAL A 177 -18.40 8.11 -5.55
CA VAL A 177 -17.74 6.82 -5.75
C VAL A 177 -18.55 5.77 -5.00
N PRO A 178 -19.29 4.91 -5.71
CA PRO A 178 -20.12 3.90 -5.05
C PRO A 178 -19.27 2.86 -4.31
N TYR A 179 -19.86 2.30 -3.28
CA TYR A 179 -19.30 1.14 -2.59
C TYR A 179 -19.71 -0.12 -3.34
N ILE A 180 -18.75 -0.87 -3.87
CA ILE A 180 -19.00 -2.07 -4.66
C ILE A 180 -18.47 -3.35 -4.00
N CYS A 181 -17.72 -3.23 -2.93
CA CYS A 181 -17.19 -4.37 -2.19
C CYS A 181 -18.31 -5.12 -1.46
N THR A 182 -18.02 -6.29 -0.94
CA THR A 182 -18.97 -7.07 -0.15
C THR A 182 -19.15 -6.44 1.23
N GLU A 183 -20.35 -6.50 1.77
CA GLU A 183 -20.63 -5.98 3.12
C GLU A 183 -19.62 -6.51 4.14
N GLY A 184 -19.10 -5.62 4.96
CA GLY A 184 -18.07 -5.92 5.95
C GLY A 184 -16.64 -5.68 5.46
N GLU A 185 -16.44 -5.51 4.16
CA GLU A 185 -15.14 -5.16 3.60
C GLU A 185 -14.92 -3.64 3.61
N ASP A 186 -13.67 -3.22 3.74
CA ASP A 186 -13.26 -1.86 3.45
C ASP A 186 -12.96 -1.75 1.96
N GLN A 187 -13.44 -0.67 1.34
CA GLN A 187 -13.11 -0.37 -0.04
C GLN A 187 -12.01 0.69 -0.07
N ILE A 188 -10.88 0.34 -0.67
CA ILE A 188 -9.76 1.26 -0.83
C ILE A 188 -9.75 1.71 -2.28
N THR A 189 -10.07 2.98 -2.47
CA THR A 189 -10.25 3.60 -3.77
C THR A 189 -9.04 4.46 -4.09
N VAL A 190 -8.37 4.14 -5.19
CA VAL A 190 -7.20 4.88 -5.69
C VAL A 190 -7.67 5.86 -6.75
N TRP A 191 -7.19 7.08 -6.68
CA TRP A 191 -7.48 8.13 -7.64
C TRP A 191 -6.28 9.06 -7.76
N GLY A 192 -6.33 10.01 -8.66
CA GLY A 192 -5.22 10.94 -8.81
C GLY A 192 -5.48 11.97 -9.88
N PHE A 193 -4.43 12.65 -10.27
CA PHE A 193 -4.49 13.62 -11.35
C PHE A 193 -3.15 13.72 -12.08
N HIS A 194 -3.25 14.06 -13.36
CA HIS A 194 -2.12 14.31 -14.23
C HIS A 194 -1.94 15.82 -14.40
N SER A 195 -0.71 16.26 -14.43
CA SER A 195 -0.36 17.61 -14.84
C SER A 195 0.90 17.62 -15.71
N ASP A 196 1.04 18.67 -16.48
CA ASP A 196 2.13 18.83 -17.44
C ASP A 196 2.51 20.32 -17.51
N ASN A 197 3.39 20.70 -18.42
CA ASN A 197 3.66 22.10 -18.67
C ASN A 197 2.44 22.80 -19.30
N GLU A 198 2.46 24.12 -19.34
CA GLU A 198 1.33 24.91 -19.84
C GLU A 198 0.90 24.51 -21.25
N THR A 199 1.87 24.29 -22.15
CA THR A 199 1.59 23.91 -23.53
C THR A 199 0.88 22.57 -23.63
N GLN A 200 1.33 21.57 -22.88
CA GLN A 200 0.71 20.24 -22.88
C GLN A 200 -0.64 20.24 -22.17
N MET A 201 -0.79 20.98 -21.10
CA MET A 201 -2.09 21.13 -20.41
C MET A 201 -3.14 21.75 -21.33
N ALA A 202 -2.79 22.80 -22.04
CA ALA A 202 -3.68 23.42 -23.02
C ALA A 202 -4.02 22.45 -24.16
N LYS A 203 -3.05 21.71 -24.64
CA LYS A 203 -3.23 20.74 -25.73
C LYS A 203 -4.11 19.56 -25.32
N LEU A 204 -3.89 19.02 -24.12
CA LEU A 204 -4.63 17.85 -23.64
C LEU A 204 -6.04 18.20 -23.13
N TYR A 205 -6.15 19.29 -22.42
CA TYR A 205 -7.36 19.60 -21.63
C TYR A 205 -8.03 20.90 -21.99
N GLY A 206 -7.35 21.81 -22.69
CA GLY A 206 -7.87 23.12 -23.01
C GLY A 206 -7.78 24.10 -21.84
N ASP A 207 -6.99 23.80 -20.81
CA ASP A 207 -6.79 24.66 -19.64
C ASP A 207 -5.35 24.47 -19.14
N SER A 208 -4.62 25.57 -18.99
CA SER A 208 -3.24 25.57 -18.53
C SER A 208 -3.06 26.12 -17.12
N LYS A 209 -4.16 26.41 -16.42
CA LYS A 209 -4.12 26.89 -15.04
C LYS A 209 -4.01 25.75 -14.07
N PRO A 210 -3.51 25.97 -12.84
CA PRO A 210 -3.57 24.97 -11.78
C PRO A 210 -4.99 24.46 -11.55
N GLN A 211 -5.15 23.16 -11.49
CA GLN A 211 -6.44 22.49 -11.34
C GLN A 211 -6.65 22.04 -9.89
N LYS A 212 -7.89 22.03 -9.45
CA LYS A 212 -8.27 21.72 -8.07
C LYS A 212 -8.91 20.35 -7.96
N PHE A 213 -8.54 19.60 -6.94
CA PHE A 213 -9.03 18.25 -6.69
C PHE A 213 -9.30 18.04 -5.21
N THR A 214 -10.41 17.38 -4.90
CA THR A 214 -10.80 17.09 -3.52
C THR A 214 -11.35 15.68 -3.45
N SER A 215 -10.99 14.95 -2.43
CA SER A 215 -11.63 13.67 -2.10
C SER A 215 -12.20 13.71 -0.70
N SER A 216 -13.29 13.01 -0.50
CA SER A 216 -13.91 12.87 0.83
C SER A 216 -14.46 11.46 0.99
N ALA A 217 -14.06 10.80 2.06
CA ALA A 217 -14.57 9.51 2.46
C ALA A 217 -14.35 9.31 3.97
N ASN A 218 -15.30 8.69 4.63
CA ASN A 218 -15.19 8.34 6.05
C ASN A 218 -14.77 9.53 6.95
N GLY A 219 -15.30 10.70 6.65
CA GLY A 219 -15.01 11.94 7.40
C GLY A 219 -13.64 12.58 7.09
N VAL A 220 -12.86 11.99 6.20
CA VAL A 220 -11.55 12.53 5.80
C VAL A 220 -11.69 13.24 4.47
N THR A 221 -11.33 14.53 4.44
CA THR A 221 -11.35 15.34 3.23
C THR A 221 -9.92 15.79 2.91
N THR A 222 -9.52 15.65 1.66
CA THR A 222 -8.17 15.99 1.19
C THR A 222 -8.28 16.87 -0.03
N HIS A 223 -7.51 17.97 -0.06
CA HIS A 223 -7.51 18.98 -1.13
C HIS A 223 -6.15 19.01 -1.81
N TYR A 224 -6.17 19.15 -3.14
CA TYR A 224 -4.96 19.29 -3.95
C TYR A 224 -5.12 20.38 -5.00
N VAL A 225 -4.00 20.99 -5.35
CA VAL A 225 -3.90 21.90 -6.49
C VAL A 225 -2.74 21.39 -7.35
N SER A 226 -2.95 21.22 -8.65
CA SER A 226 -1.92 20.71 -9.54
C SER A 226 -0.81 21.73 -9.76
N GLN A 227 0.41 21.23 -9.88
CA GLN A 227 1.57 22.00 -10.31
C GLN A 227 1.60 22.02 -11.83
N ILE A 228 1.87 23.19 -12.42
CA ILE A 228 1.99 23.33 -13.87
C ILE A 228 3.46 23.55 -14.21
N GLY A 229 4.09 22.52 -14.77
CA GLY A 229 5.50 22.57 -15.11
C GLY A 229 6.45 22.60 -13.90
N GLY A 230 7.73 22.67 -14.16
CA GLY A 230 8.74 22.77 -13.10
C GLY A 230 8.83 21.52 -12.20
N PHE A 231 8.52 20.37 -12.74
CA PHE A 231 8.48 19.13 -11.98
C PHE A 231 9.87 18.64 -11.56
N PRO A 232 9.96 17.90 -10.45
CA PRO A 232 11.19 17.19 -10.10
C PRO A 232 11.57 16.18 -11.18
N ASN A 233 12.85 15.85 -11.21
CA ASN A 233 13.35 14.85 -12.15
C ASN A 233 12.62 13.52 -12.00
N GLN A 234 12.42 12.86 -13.12
CA GLN A 234 11.82 11.55 -13.20
C GLN A 234 12.78 10.52 -12.58
N THR A 235 12.37 9.80 -11.53
CA THR A 235 13.27 8.92 -10.77
C THR A 235 12.89 7.46 -10.82
N GLU A 236 11.62 7.13 -10.80
CA GLU A 236 11.14 5.76 -10.60
C GLU A 236 10.07 5.44 -11.64
N ASP A 237 10.51 5.26 -12.87
CA ASP A 237 9.60 5.16 -14.00
C ASP A 237 9.90 3.96 -14.90
N GLY A 238 9.08 3.76 -15.90
CA GLY A 238 9.25 2.74 -16.92
C GLY A 238 10.35 3.04 -17.94
N GLY A 239 11.15 4.07 -17.73
CA GLY A 239 12.31 4.39 -18.55
C GLY A 239 12.05 5.32 -19.71
N LEU A 240 10.81 5.63 -20.10
CA LEU A 240 10.52 6.60 -21.14
C LEU A 240 10.43 8.02 -20.55
N PRO A 241 11.15 9.00 -21.15
CA PRO A 241 11.03 10.38 -20.68
C PRO A 241 9.61 10.90 -20.84
N GLN A 242 9.10 11.56 -19.81
CA GLN A 242 7.78 12.20 -19.81
C GLN A 242 7.92 13.65 -19.35
N SER A 243 7.22 14.56 -20.04
CA SER A 243 7.15 15.95 -19.60
C SER A 243 6.21 16.13 -18.41
N GLY A 244 5.18 15.29 -18.32
CA GLY A 244 4.18 15.33 -17.27
C GLY A 244 4.50 14.45 -16.08
N ARG A 245 3.70 14.62 -15.03
CA ARG A 245 3.74 13.82 -13.80
C ARG A 245 2.32 13.51 -13.37
N ILE A 246 2.19 12.49 -12.54
CA ILE A 246 0.92 12.24 -11.86
C ILE A 246 1.11 12.31 -10.36
N VAL A 247 0.04 12.70 -9.70
CA VAL A 247 -0.12 12.64 -8.24
C VAL A 247 -1.24 11.66 -7.98
N VAL A 248 -0.99 10.68 -7.15
CA VAL A 248 -1.98 9.65 -6.82
C VAL A 248 -2.20 9.61 -5.30
N ASP A 249 -3.41 9.29 -4.92
CA ASP A 249 -3.82 9.19 -3.53
C ASP A 249 -4.84 8.05 -3.38
N TYR A 250 -5.22 7.76 -2.18
CA TYR A 250 -6.27 6.78 -1.92
C TYR A 250 -7.19 7.26 -0.81
N MET A 251 -8.42 6.77 -0.84
CA MET A 251 -9.37 6.97 0.25
C MET A 251 -9.94 5.63 0.70
N VAL A 252 -10.24 5.53 1.98
CA VAL A 252 -10.82 4.33 2.57
C VAL A 252 -12.32 4.56 2.76
N GLN A 253 -13.13 3.72 2.13
CA GLN A 253 -14.57 3.73 2.27
C GLN A 253 -14.99 2.54 3.14
N LYS A 254 -15.57 2.84 4.27
CA LYS A 254 -16.11 1.79 5.16
C LYS A 254 -17.31 1.11 4.52
N SER A 255 -17.67 -0.07 5.03
CA SER A 255 -18.76 -0.90 4.48
C SER A 255 -20.02 -0.09 4.21
N GLY A 256 -20.48 -0.14 2.97
CA GLY A 256 -21.68 0.54 2.52
C GLY A 256 -21.59 2.06 2.40
N LYS A 257 -20.42 2.67 2.60
CA LYS A 257 -20.26 4.12 2.57
C LYS A 257 -19.75 4.62 1.23
N THR A 258 -20.38 5.68 0.75
CA THR A 258 -20.03 6.34 -0.51
C THR A 258 -18.89 7.32 -0.29
N GLY A 259 -17.98 7.40 -1.26
CA GLY A 259 -16.97 8.45 -1.32
C GLY A 259 -17.34 9.53 -2.32
N THR A 260 -16.64 10.64 -2.29
CA THR A 260 -16.86 11.77 -3.20
C THR A 260 -15.53 12.28 -3.72
N ILE A 261 -15.48 12.58 -5.01
CA ILE A 261 -14.32 13.24 -5.64
C ILE A 261 -14.81 14.46 -6.40
N THR A 262 -14.17 15.59 -6.12
CA THR A 262 -14.37 16.83 -6.86
C THR A 262 -13.11 17.10 -7.66
N TYR A 263 -13.26 17.40 -8.94
CA TYR A 263 -12.14 17.42 -9.85
C TYR A 263 -12.28 18.47 -10.95
N GLN A 264 -11.18 18.74 -11.58
CA GLN A 264 -11.08 19.52 -12.80
C GLN A 264 -10.24 18.75 -13.82
N ARG A 265 -9.64 19.43 -14.77
CA ARG A 265 -8.89 18.78 -15.85
C ARG A 265 -7.65 18.05 -15.36
N GLY A 266 -7.42 16.89 -15.93
CA GLY A 266 -6.32 16.01 -15.55
C GLY A 266 -6.68 14.90 -14.59
N ILE A 267 -7.96 14.74 -14.26
CA ILE A 267 -8.41 13.72 -13.30
C ILE A 267 -8.03 12.29 -13.75
N LEU A 268 -7.57 11.51 -12.82
CA LEU A 268 -7.43 10.06 -12.93
C LEU A 268 -8.57 9.45 -12.12
N LEU A 269 -9.63 9.05 -12.82
CA LEU A 269 -10.84 8.56 -12.20
C LEU A 269 -10.64 7.16 -11.63
N PRO A 270 -11.17 6.87 -10.43
CA PRO A 270 -11.06 5.53 -9.87
C PRO A 270 -11.76 4.50 -10.76
N GLN A 271 -11.12 3.35 -10.92
CA GLN A 271 -11.65 2.24 -11.70
C GLN A 271 -11.77 0.99 -10.85
N LYS A 272 -10.71 0.22 -10.77
CA LYS A 272 -10.67 -0.95 -9.90
C LYS A 272 -10.26 -0.54 -8.49
N VAL A 273 -10.93 -1.09 -7.51
CA VAL A 273 -10.70 -0.78 -6.10
C VAL A 273 -10.27 -2.03 -5.36
N TRP A 274 -9.55 -1.83 -4.25
CA TRP A 274 -9.19 -2.91 -3.36
C TRP A 274 -10.34 -3.16 -2.38
N CYS A 275 -10.78 -4.41 -2.30
CA CYS A 275 -11.73 -4.87 -1.29
C CYS A 275 -10.96 -5.66 -0.25
N ALA A 276 -11.00 -5.22 0.99
CA ALA A 276 -10.14 -5.73 2.05
C ALA A 276 -10.94 -6.06 3.30
N SER A 277 -10.64 -7.19 3.93
CA SER A 277 -11.31 -7.64 5.13
C SER A 277 -10.39 -8.46 6.01
N GLY A 278 -10.83 -8.67 7.24
CA GLY A 278 -10.05 -9.40 8.23
C GLY A 278 -8.86 -8.60 8.72
N ARG A 279 -8.09 -9.19 9.63
CA ARG A 279 -6.94 -8.54 10.22
C ARG A 279 -5.70 -9.41 10.09
N SER A 280 -4.62 -8.83 9.60
CA SER A 280 -3.30 -9.45 9.55
C SER A 280 -2.40 -8.73 10.55
N LYS A 281 -1.63 -9.49 11.30
CA LYS A 281 -0.62 -8.94 12.20
C LYS A 281 0.60 -8.57 11.38
N VAL A 282 1.13 -7.37 11.58
CA VAL A 282 2.24 -6.85 10.80
C VAL A 282 3.49 -6.76 11.67
N ILE A 283 4.60 -7.24 11.16
CA ILE A 283 5.90 -7.14 11.80
C ILE A 283 6.95 -6.65 10.78
N LYS A 284 7.82 -5.75 11.19
CA LYS A 284 8.94 -5.31 10.37
C LYS A 284 9.93 -6.44 10.17
N GLY A 285 10.41 -6.60 8.96
CA GLY A 285 11.36 -7.64 8.63
C GLY A 285 11.90 -7.47 7.23
N PHE A 286 12.50 -8.53 6.70
CA PHE A 286 13.02 -8.53 5.34
C PHE A 286 12.72 -9.84 4.64
N LEU A 287 12.81 -9.78 3.32
CA LEU A 287 12.65 -10.91 2.44
C LEU A 287 14.02 -11.41 1.95
N PRO A 288 14.12 -12.65 1.51
CA PRO A 288 13.04 -13.63 1.37
C PRO A 288 12.68 -14.30 2.70
N LEU A 289 11.50 -14.93 2.73
CA LEU A 289 11.10 -15.83 3.82
C LEU A 289 11.69 -17.20 3.54
N ILE A 290 12.48 -17.73 4.47
CA ILE A 290 13.20 -18.99 4.30
C ILE A 290 12.74 -19.99 5.36
N GLY A 291 12.11 -21.08 4.92
CA GLY A 291 11.65 -22.15 5.79
C GLY A 291 10.49 -21.75 6.69
N GLU A 292 10.38 -22.45 7.81
CA GLU A 292 9.35 -22.22 8.83
C GLU A 292 9.99 -21.97 10.19
N ALA A 293 9.33 -21.17 11.00
CA ALA A 293 9.74 -20.88 12.36
C ALA A 293 8.55 -20.88 13.30
N ASP A 294 8.80 -21.11 14.57
CA ASP A 294 7.75 -21.01 15.60
C ASP A 294 7.41 -19.57 15.96
N CYS A 295 8.37 -18.67 15.78
CA CYS A 295 8.28 -17.28 16.18
C CYS A 295 9.02 -16.40 15.17
N LEU A 296 8.45 -15.22 14.91
CA LEU A 296 9.09 -14.16 14.14
C LEU A 296 9.39 -13.00 15.08
N HIS A 297 10.67 -12.66 15.19
CA HIS A 297 11.14 -11.58 16.05
C HIS A 297 11.71 -10.45 15.19
N GLU A 298 11.33 -9.23 15.49
CA GLU A 298 11.70 -8.07 14.67
C GLU A 298 13.21 -7.88 14.53
N LYS A 299 13.97 -8.21 15.59
CA LYS A 299 15.43 -8.07 15.62
C LYS A 299 16.18 -9.34 15.20
N TYR A 300 15.65 -10.49 15.54
CA TYR A 300 16.35 -11.76 15.34
C TYR A 300 15.83 -12.60 14.18
N GLY A 301 14.68 -12.25 13.62
CA GLY A 301 14.07 -13.03 12.53
C GLY A 301 13.33 -14.26 13.04
N GLY A 302 13.44 -15.38 12.33
CA GLY A 302 12.79 -16.62 12.71
C GLY A 302 13.45 -17.26 13.91
N LEU A 303 12.65 -17.61 14.92
CA LEU A 303 13.11 -18.31 16.11
C LEU A 303 12.35 -19.62 16.27
N ASN A 304 13.05 -20.65 16.72
CA ASN A 304 12.42 -21.88 17.17
C ASN A 304 12.28 -21.89 18.67
N LYS A 305 11.16 -22.36 19.17
CA LYS A 305 10.92 -22.46 20.60
C LYS A 305 11.58 -23.70 21.19
N SER A 306 12.91 -23.77 21.07
CA SER A 306 13.70 -24.86 21.67
C SER A 306 13.96 -24.63 23.16
N LYS A 307 13.84 -23.41 23.62
CA LYS A 307 14.03 -23.02 25.03
C LYS A 307 12.86 -22.13 25.48
N PRO A 308 12.48 -22.20 26.76
CA PRO A 308 11.34 -21.43 27.26
C PRO A 308 11.61 -19.92 27.33
N TYR A 309 12.90 -19.52 27.41
CA TYR A 309 13.30 -18.13 27.59
C TYR A 309 14.39 -17.74 26.61
N TYR A 310 14.52 -16.43 26.36
CA TYR A 310 15.65 -15.86 25.64
C TYR A 310 16.09 -14.54 26.26
N THR A 311 17.34 -14.18 26.04
CA THR A 311 17.92 -12.89 26.45
C THR A 311 18.33 -12.08 25.23
N GLY A 312 18.73 -10.84 25.43
CA GLY A 312 19.11 -9.94 24.35
C GLY A 312 18.11 -8.82 24.16
N GLU A 313 17.93 -8.39 22.92
CA GLU A 313 17.02 -7.29 22.62
C GLU A 313 15.57 -7.72 22.70
N HIS A 314 14.76 -6.93 23.41
CA HIS A 314 13.33 -7.06 23.44
C HIS A 314 12.73 -6.24 22.31
N ALA A 315 11.94 -6.89 21.46
CA ALA A 315 11.28 -6.26 20.34
C ALA A 315 9.94 -6.95 20.05
N LYS A 316 9.21 -6.40 19.11
CA LYS A 316 7.95 -7.01 18.67
C LYS A 316 8.23 -8.39 18.09
N ALA A 317 7.45 -9.37 18.54
CA ALA A 317 7.50 -10.73 18.04
C ALA A 317 6.09 -11.29 17.88
N ILE A 318 5.93 -12.21 16.93
CA ILE A 318 4.65 -12.83 16.59
C ILE A 318 4.82 -14.32 16.55
N GLY A 319 3.89 -15.05 17.11
CA GLY A 319 3.85 -16.50 17.08
C GLY A 319 4.05 -17.15 18.43
N ASN A 320 4.46 -18.42 18.44
CA ASN A 320 4.78 -19.15 19.64
C ASN A 320 6.22 -18.86 20.04
N CYS A 321 6.42 -17.75 20.73
CA CYS A 321 7.73 -17.23 21.04
C CYS A 321 8.22 -17.65 22.42
N PRO A 322 9.55 -17.82 22.60
CA PRO A 322 10.11 -17.90 23.92
C PRO A 322 9.88 -16.59 24.69
N ILE A 323 9.92 -16.65 26.01
CA ILE A 323 9.71 -15.50 26.89
C ILE A 323 11.01 -14.71 26.98
N TRP A 324 10.94 -13.40 26.73
CA TRP A 324 12.08 -12.53 26.91
C TRP A 324 12.39 -12.32 28.40
N VAL A 325 13.65 -12.44 28.73
CA VAL A 325 14.15 -12.25 30.09
C VAL A 325 15.29 -11.26 30.06
N LYS A 326 15.17 -10.23 30.90
CA LYS A 326 16.25 -9.27 31.10
C LYS A 326 17.16 -9.80 32.20
N THR A 327 18.44 -9.92 31.87
CA THR A 327 19.48 -10.31 32.83
C THR A 327 20.23 -9.11 33.36
#